data_cb4ed99f4ed2d9f293d6702f3875272c
#
_entry.id   cb4ed99f4ed2d9f293d6702f3875272c
#
_cell.length_a   1.000
_cell.length_b   1.000
_cell.length_c   1.000
_cell.angle_alpha   90.00
_cell.angle_beta   90.00
_cell.angle_gamma   90.00
#
_symmetry.space_group_name_H-M   'P 1'
#
loop_
_entity.id
_entity.type
_entity.pdbx_description
1 polymer ?
#
loop_
_entity_poly.entity_id
_entity_poly.type
_entity_poly.pdbx_seq_one_letter_code
_entity_poly.pdbx_strand_id
1 'polypeptide(L)'
;MSRIGTIDFRGLTGHKYTFNVYPLNHDFSKDKGAVFVVTHRIVKSDGMVDHNVLYIGTTENISTVKNLVKKSECYTREHANCICTYWEDNHASRIKINEDLINHYHPPCNYE
;
A
#
# COMPACT_ATOMS: atom_id res chain seq x y z
N MET A 1 8.56 15.63 1.74
CA MET A 1 9.15 14.63 0.87
C MET A 1 8.13 14.12 -0.11
N SER A 2 8.53 14.00 -1.36
CA SER A 2 7.63 13.66 -2.43
C SER A 2 7.56 12.16 -2.71
N ARG A 3 6.70 11.82 -3.62
CA ARG A 3 6.54 10.47 -4.15
C ARG A 3 7.85 9.91 -4.70
N ILE A 4 8.16 8.65 -4.36
CA ILE A 4 9.33 7.95 -4.89
C ILE A 4 9.12 7.60 -6.36
N GLY A 5 7.91 7.19 -6.73
CA GLY A 5 7.57 6.79 -8.09
C GLY A 5 6.18 6.18 -8.14
N THR A 6 5.97 5.29 -9.10
CA THR A 6 4.72 4.53 -9.23
C THR A 6 5.01 3.05 -9.35
N ILE A 7 4.01 2.23 -9.05
CA ILE A 7 4.06 0.78 -9.20
C ILE A 7 2.68 0.27 -9.61
N ASP A 8 2.64 -0.74 -10.46
CA ASP A 8 1.41 -1.42 -10.83
C ASP A 8 1.22 -2.67 -9.96
N PHE A 9 0.07 -2.75 -9.29
CA PHE A 9 -0.35 -3.98 -8.62
C PHE A 9 -1.50 -4.59 -9.40
N ARG A 10 -1.45 -5.89 -9.61
CA ARG A 10 -2.48 -6.61 -10.36
C ARG A 10 -3.37 -7.38 -9.39
N GLY A 11 -4.70 -7.26 -9.59
CA GLY A 11 -5.67 -8.03 -8.83
C GLY A 11 -5.87 -9.43 -9.38
N LEU A 12 -6.63 -10.23 -8.65
CA LEU A 12 -6.97 -11.60 -9.07
C LEU A 12 -7.68 -11.63 -10.42
N THR A 13 -8.48 -10.61 -10.71
CA THR A 13 -9.20 -10.48 -11.99
C THR A 13 -8.30 -10.14 -13.18
N GLY A 14 -7.01 -9.84 -12.92
CA GLY A 14 -6.05 -9.42 -13.94
C GLY A 14 -5.98 -7.92 -14.16
N HIS A 15 -6.87 -7.14 -13.52
CA HIS A 15 -6.87 -5.69 -13.65
C HIS A 15 -5.63 -5.09 -12.98
N LYS A 16 -4.96 -4.16 -13.66
CA LYS A 16 -3.80 -3.44 -13.11
C LYS A 16 -4.22 -2.11 -12.52
N TYR A 17 -3.72 -1.85 -11.31
CA TYR A 17 -3.93 -0.58 -10.62
C TYR A 17 -2.59 0.10 -10.40
N THR A 18 -2.45 1.33 -10.87
CA THR A 18 -1.20 2.09 -10.72
C THR A 18 -1.24 2.89 -9.42
N PHE A 19 -0.35 2.54 -8.52
CA PHE A 19 -0.24 3.18 -7.21
C PHE A 19 0.93 4.17 -7.17
N ASN A 20 0.79 5.21 -6.36
CA ASN A 20 1.87 6.13 -6.03
C ASN A 20 2.66 5.57 -4.85
N VAL A 21 4.00 5.61 -4.93
CA VAL A 21 4.86 5.06 -3.90
C VAL A 21 5.46 6.19 -3.06
N TYR A 22 5.35 6.07 -1.74
CA TYR A 22 5.89 7.03 -0.77
C TYR A 22 6.71 6.30 0.30
N PRO A 23 7.69 6.98 0.91
CA PRO A 23 8.33 6.44 2.12
C PRO A 23 7.28 6.20 3.21
N LEU A 24 7.49 5.19 4.04
CA LEU A 24 6.53 4.81 5.09
C LEU A 24 6.24 5.96 6.06
N ASN A 25 7.22 6.83 6.29
CA ASN A 25 7.08 7.98 7.20
C ASN A 25 6.53 9.25 6.53
N HIS A 26 6.08 9.15 5.29
CA HIS A 26 5.51 10.29 4.59
C HIS A 26 4.27 10.83 5.31
N ASP A 27 4.21 12.15 5.49
CA ASP A 27 3.03 12.82 6.04
C ASP A 27 2.09 13.23 4.92
N PHE A 28 0.93 12.56 4.87
CA PHE A 28 -0.12 12.94 3.93
C PHE A 28 -0.92 14.09 4.52
N SER A 29 -0.87 15.24 3.87
CA SER A 29 -1.57 16.44 4.34
C SER A 29 -3.02 16.54 3.88
N LYS A 30 -3.47 15.59 3.05
CA LYS A 30 -4.81 15.64 2.44
C LYS A 30 -5.73 14.60 3.08
N ASP A 31 -6.97 15.03 3.33
CA ASP A 31 -8.03 14.14 3.83
C ASP A 31 -8.71 13.47 2.64
N LYS A 32 -8.04 12.47 2.06
CA LYS A 32 -8.55 11.74 0.88
C LYS A 32 -8.73 10.28 1.16
N GLY A 33 -9.76 9.71 0.55
CA GLY A 33 -9.99 8.27 0.52
C GLY A 33 -9.00 7.59 -0.42
N ALA A 34 -8.53 6.41 -0.02
CA ALA A 34 -7.57 5.64 -0.79
C ALA A 34 -7.62 4.16 -0.48
N VAL A 35 -7.17 3.37 -1.45
CA VAL A 35 -6.66 2.02 -1.19
C VAL A 35 -5.17 2.19 -0.97
N PHE A 36 -4.61 1.54 0.05
CA PHE A 36 -3.18 1.64 0.31
C PHE A 36 -2.55 0.26 0.47
N VAL A 37 -1.28 0.18 0.07
CA VAL A 37 -0.49 -1.05 0.16
C VAL A 37 0.80 -0.72 0.90
N VAL A 38 1.05 -1.44 2.00
CA VAL A 38 2.30 -1.32 2.75
C VAL A 38 3.26 -2.38 2.22
N THR A 39 4.48 -1.97 1.90
CA THR A 39 5.46 -2.85 1.27
C THR A 39 6.83 -2.77 1.92
N HIS A 40 7.61 -3.83 1.71
CA HIS A 40 9.06 -3.80 1.86
C HIS A 40 9.66 -3.64 0.46
N ARG A 41 10.16 -2.46 0.17
CA ARG A 41 10.78 -2.12 -1.12
C ARG A 41 12.25 -2.50 -1.06
N ILE A 42 12.70 -3.30 -2.02
CA ILE A 42 14.07 -3.78 -2.12
C ILE A 42 14.66 -3.31 -3.44
N VAL A 43 15.79 -2.60 -3.39
CA VAL A 43 16.55 -2.24 -4.59
C VAL A 43 17.69 -3.24 -4.73
N LYS A 44 17.67 -4.00 -5.82
CA LYS A 44 18.68 -5.03 -6.08
C LYS A 44 19.95 -4.42 -6.66
N SER A 45 21.04 -5.21 -6.64
CA SER A 45 22.35 -4.76 -7.15
C SER A 45 22.34 -4.40 -8.64
N ASP A 46 21.42 -4.96 -9.42
CA ASP A 46 21.25 -4.64 -10.85
C ASP A 46 20.37 -3.42 -11.11
N GLY A 47 19.91 -2.74 -10.04
CA GLY A 47 19.03 -1.58 -10.15
C GLY A 47 17.54 -1.90 -10.22
N MET A 48 17.18 -3.18 -10.32
CA MET A 48 15.78 -3.60 -10.29
C MET A 48 15.19 -3.40 -8.92
N VAL A 49 13.88 -3.07 -8.87
CA VAL A 49 13.16 -2.81 -7.61
C VAL A 49 12.05 -3.82 -7.45
N ASP A 50 12.03 -4.48 -6.28
CA ASP A 50 10.93 -5.36 -5.87
C ASP A 50 10.16 -4.74 -4.72
N HIS A 51 8.87 -5.06 -4.66
CA HIS A 51 8.01 -4.73 -3.52
C HIS A 51 7.38 -5.99 -2.98
N ASN A 52 7.71 -6.35 -1.75
CA ASN A 52 7.00 -7.41 -1.03
C ASN A 52 5.75 -6.80 -0.42
N VAL A 53 4.59 -7.26 -0.84
CA VAL A 53 3.30 -6.74 -0.37
C VAL A 53 3.02 -7.29 1.02
N LEU A 54 2.90 -6.42 2.01
CA LEU A 54 2.74 -6.81 3.41
C LEU A 54 1.31 -6.62 3.91
N TYR A 55 0.64 -5.56 3.48
CA TYR A 55 -0.71 -5.24 3.91
C TYR A 55 -1.43 -4.45 2.83
N ILE A 56 -2.71 -4.75 2.62
CA ILE A 56 -3.58 -3.99 1.71
C ILE A 56 -4.81 -3.56 2.51
N GLY A 57 -5.13 -2.28 2.47
CA GLY A 57 -6.26 -1.74 3.22
C GLY A 57 -6.92 -0.57 2.51
N THR A 58 -8.01 -0.12 3.10
CA THR A 58 -8.74 1.06 2.65
C THR A 58 -8.84 2.08 3.77
N THR A 59 -8.95 3.34 3.39
CA THR A 59 -9.19 4.41 4.35
C THR A 59 -10.01 5.51 3.71
N GLU A 60 -10.83 6.17 4.51
CA GLU A 60 -11.52 7.38 4.09
C GLU A 60 -10.63 8.61 4.19
N ASN A 61 -9.57 8.50 5.00
CA ASN A 61 -8.65 9.61 5.25
C ASN A 61 -7.23 9.10 5.36
N ILE A 62 -6.45 9.29 4.30
CA ILE A 62 -5.07 8.80 4.23
C ILE A 62 -4.16 9.42 5.30
N SER A 63 -4.48 10.62 5.79
CA SER A 63 -3.65 11.29 6.80
C SER A 63 -3.57 10.52 8.12
N THR A 64 -4.53 9.62 8.39
CA THR A 64 -4.58 8.84 9.63
C THR A 64 -3.79 7.53 9.56
N VAL A 65 -3.42 7.08 8.38
CA VAL A 65 -2.82 5.74 8.17
C VAL A 65 -1.44 5.63 8.83
N LYS A 66 -0.68 6.71 8.86
CA LYS A 66 0.65 6.74 9.48
C LYS A 66 0.63 6.23 10.92
N ASN A 67 -0.39 6.61 11.69
CA ASN A 67 -0.52 6.20 13.08
C ASN A 67 -0.83 4.70 13.22
N LEU A 68 -1.61 4.15 12.31
CA LEU A 68 -1.93 2.72 12.29
C LEU A 68 -0.71 1.88 11.96
N VAL A 69 0.09 2.34 11.00
CA VAL A 69 1.30 1.64 10.55
C VAL A 69 2.35 1.55 11.65
N LYS A 70 2.53 2.62 12.44
CA LYS A 70 3.53 2.67 13.50
C LYS A 70 3.30 1.65 14.62
N LYS A 71 2.06 1.21 14.81
CA LYS A 71 1.67 0.33 15.92
C LYS A 71 1.75 -1.15 15.59
N SER A 72 1.98 -1.51 14.33
CA SER A 72 1.94 -2.91 13.90
C SER A 72 3.28 -3.61 14.09
N GLU A 73 3.29 -4.69 14.87
CA GLU A 73 4.45 -5.56 15.00
C GLU A 73 4.78 -6.25 13.68
N CYS A 74 3.76 -6.60 12.89
CA CYS A 74 3.94 -7.24 11.60
C CYS A 74 4.76 -6.37 10.65
N TYR A 75 4.47 -5.08 10.59
CA TYR A 75 5.20 -4.17 9.72
C TYR A 75 6.68 -4.06 10.12
N THR A 76 6.95 -4.03 11.42
CA THR A 76 8.32 -3.98 11.93
C THR A 76 9.07 -5.27 11.63
N ARG A 77 8.46 -6.41 11.90
CA ARG A 77 9.03 -7.73 11.66
C ARG A 77 9.34 -7.96 10.18
N GLU A 78 8.46 -7.50 9.28
CA GLU A 78 8.58 -7.68 7.84
C GLU A 78 9.34 -6.55 7.16
N HIS A 79 9.91 -5.61 7.93
CA HIS A 79 10.74 -4.51 7.43
C HIS A 79 10.02 -3.57 6.47
N ALA A 80 8.76 -3.23 6.76
CA ALA A 80 8.01 -2.28 5.96
C ALA A 80 8.75 -0.95 5.85
N ASN A 81 8.86 -0.42 4.63
CA ASN A 81 9.54 0.85 4.38
C ASN A 81 8.83 1.76 3.37
N CYS A 82 7.76 1.29 2.77
CA CYS A 82 6.98 2.08 1.81
C CYS A 82 5.49 1.94 2.04
N ILE A 83 4.77 2.98 1.69
CA ILE A 83 3.32 2.97 1.57
C ILE A 83 2.94 3.44 0.17
N CYS A 84 2.10 2.66 -0.50
CA CYS A 84 1.64 2.96 -1.84
C CYS A 84 0.16 3.32 -1.80
N THR A 85 -0.26 4.33 -2.57
CA THR A 85 -1.63 4.83 -2.53
C THR A 85 -2.28 4.82 -3.89
N TYR A 86 -3.56 4.49 -3.89
CA TYR A 86 -4.45 4.61 -5.04
C TYR A 86 -5.63 5.47 -4.59
N TRP A 87 -5.69 6.70 -5.12
CA TRP A 87 -6.71 7.66 -4.70
C TRP A 87 -8.07 7.25 -5.26
N GLU A 88 -9.04 7.07 -4.38
CA GLU A 88 -10.40 6.71 -4.76
C GLU A 88 -11.37 7.22 -3.70
N ASP A 89 -12.26 8.14 -4.08
CA ASP A 89 -13.23 8.72 -3.17
C ASP A 89 -14.44 7.84 -2.90
N ASN A 90 -14.77 6.96 -3.82
CA ASN A 90 -15.94 6.10 -3.73
C ASN A 90 -15.67 4.90 -2.83
N HIS A 91 -16.42 4.78 -1.74
CA HIS A 91 -16.26 3.71 -0.75
C HIS A 91 -16.42 2.31 -1.37
N ALA A 92 -17.47 2.11 -2.16
CA ALA A 92 -17.73 0.81 -2.79
C ALA A 92 -16.62 0.42 -3.75
N SER A 93 -16.06 1.39 -4.49
CA SER A 93 -14.94 1.14 -5.40
C SER A 93 -13.69 0.74 -4.61
N ARG A 94 -13.41 1.42 -3.48
CA ARG A 94 -12.28 1.06 -2.62
C ARG A 94 -12.37 -0.38 -2.14
N ILE A 95 -13.55 -0.80 -1.69
CA ILE A 95 -13.77 -2.16 -1.20
C ILE A 95 -13.52 -3.20 -2.30
N LYS A 96 -14.01 -2.96 -3.51
CA LYS A 96 -13.79 -3.87 -4.64
C LYS A 96 -12.31 -4.00 -5.01
N ILE A 97 -11.60 -2.88 -5.07
CA ILE A 97 -10.16 -2.88 -5.37
C ILE A 97 -9.40 -3.64 -4.28
N ASN A 98 -9.73 -3.37 -3.03
CA ASN A 98 -9.11 -4.02 -1.88
C ASN A 98 -9.27 -5.54 -1.94
N GLU A 99 -10.49 -6.03 -2.18
CA GLU A 99 -10.77 -7.46 -2.30
C GLU A 99 -10.01 -8.10 -3.45
N ASP A 100 -9.99 -7.44 -4.61
CA ASP A 100 -9.30 -7.94 -5.79
C ASP A 100 -7.81 -8.12 -5.54
N LEU A 101 -7.18 -7.14 -4.87
CA LEU A 101 -5.76 -7.19 -4.55
C LEU A 101 -5.45 -8.21 -3.44
N ILE A 102 -6.24 -8.25 -2.37
CA ILE A 102 -6.04 -9.21 -1.28
C ILE A 102 -6.15 -10.64 -1.78
N ASN A 103 -7.12 -10.92 -2.64
CA ASN A 103 -7.33 -12.25 -3.18
C ASN A 103 -6.19 -12.73 -4.07
N HIS A 104 -5.42 -11.80 -4.64
CA HIS A 104 -4.25 -12.12 -5.45
C HIS A 104 -2.98 -12.27 -4.60
N TYR A 105 -2.72 -11.31 -3.70
CA TYR A 105 -1.44 -11.25 -2.97
C TYR A 105 -1.42 -12.02 -1.66
N HIS A 106 -2.55 -12.16 -0.98
CA HIS A 106 -2.63 -12.77 0.35
C HIS A 106 -1.57 -12.20 1.30
N PRO A 107 -1.58 -10.86 1.56
CA PRO A 107 -0.48 -10.23 2.30
C PRO A 107 -0.39 -10.76 3.73
N PRO A 108 0.81 -11.00 4.27
CA PRO A 108 0.95 -11.62 5.59
C PRO A 108 0.35 -10.80 6.73
N CYS A 109 0.43 -9.47 6.65
CA CYS A 109 -0.06 -8.62 7.73
C CYS A 109 -1.59 -8.42 7.73
N ASN A 110 -2.29 -8.85 6.69
CA ASN A 110 -3.76 -8.83 6.66
C ASN A 110 -4.37 -9.94 7.52
N TYR A 111 -3.61 -10.97 7.86
CA TYR A 111 -4.10 -12.16 8.54
C TYR A 111 -3.58 -12.32 9.97
N GLU A 112 -3.01 -11.25 10.51
CA GLU A 112 -2.53 -11.23 11.90
C GLU A 112 -3.47 -10.56 12.86
#